data_6b01187edd0dbde260c2c9aad4a3463d
#
_entry.id   6b01187edd0dbde260c2c9aad4a3463d
#
_cell.length_a   1.000
_cell.length_b   1.000
_cell.length_c   1.000
_cell.angle_alpha   90.00
_cell.angle_beta   90.00
_cell.angle_gamma   90.00
#
_symmetry.space_group_name_H-M   'P 1'
#
loop_
_entity.id
_entity.type
_entity.pdbx_description
1 polymer ?
#
loop_
_entity_poly.entity_id
_entity_poly.type
_entity_poly.pdbx_seq_one_letter_code
_entity_poly.pdbx_strand_id
1 'polypeptide(L)'
;LLAHLGCIAFFDEDGCVYGSLEYKNDEIGRGIEARMGSRNEHDDAFYIARFDVSKIDRVGMDVFADGVMTACYLKEVVDDYKAVLPDGIKHHLGCSGIDGLTFAPLYGAQRDSRKYLYVAYGVYGDVNRQDNDYQVILCYDVDDIKRFAQPLDQDVPHHVGIDKPYQKLFAYTGNTTYGVQNMEYDPTTGNVLLAVYVGKKPQFPNLPMYV
;
A
#
# COMPACT_ATOMS: atom_id res chain seq x y z
N LEU A 1 15.51 8.64 -4.09
CA LEU A 1 14.54 8.09 -3.13
C LEU A 1 15.00 6.69 -2.75
N LEU A 2 15.23 6.41 -1.47
CA LEU A 2 15.61 5.07 -1.01
C LEU A 2 14.39 4.16 -0.84
N ALA A 3 13.17 4.74 -0.75
CA ALA A 3 11.93 4.00 -0.62
C ALA A 3 11.34 3.66 -2.00
N HIS A 4 10.67 2.52 -2.09
CA HIS A 4 9.94 2.09 -3.28
C HIS A 4 8.54 2.72 -3.31
N LEU A 5 8.17 3.32 -4.45
CA LEU A 5 6.82 3.83 -4.74
C LEU A 5 6.07 2.76 -5.53
N GLY A 6 5.13 2.05 -4.90
CA GLY A 6 4.41 0.92 -5.50
C GLY A 6 3.22 1.35 -6.36
N CYS A 7 2.45 2.35 -5.88
CA CYS A 7 1.24 2.83 -6.56
C CYS A 7 0.95 4.28 -6.24
N ILE A 8 0.07 4.90 -7.04
CA ILE A 8 -0.40 6.27 -6.83
C ILE A 8 -1.91 6.36 -7.08
N ALA A 9 -2.57 7.28 -6.37
CA ALA A 9 -3.97 7.67 -6.58
C ALA A 9 -4.11 9.19 -6.41
N PHE A 10 -4.93 9.81 -7.24
CA PHE A 10 -5.24 11.24 -7.13
C PHE A 10 -6.50 11.44 -6.28
N PHE A 11 -6.45 12.35 -5.32
CA PHE A 11 -7.61 12.74 -4.52
C PHE A 11 -8.12 14.09 -4.97
N ASP A 12 -9.26 14.10 -5.64
CA ASP A 12 -9.88 15.29 -6.24
C ASP A 12 -10.33 16.34 -5.20
N GLU A 13 -10.65 15.90 -3.98
CA GLU A 13 -11.14 16.81 -2.93
C GLU A 13 -10.04 17.71 -2.34
N ASP A 14 -8.77 17.30 -2.41
CA ASP A 14 -7.64 18.12 -1.91
C ASP A 14 -6.57 18.42 -2.97
N GLY A 15 -6.75 17.92 -4.20
CA GLY A 15 -5.85 18.17 -5.32
C GLY A 15 -4.45 17.54 -5.16
N CYS A 16 -4.32 16.52 -4.32
CA CYS A 16 -3.05 15.87 -4.04
C CYS A 16 -2.98 14.46 -4.65
N VAL A 17 -1.78 14.03 -4.97
CA VAL A 17 -1.48 12.63 -5.31
C VAL A 17 -1.04 11.93 -4.02
N TYR A 18 -1.60 10.75 -3.79
CA TYR A 18 -1.20 9.86 -2.71
C TYR A 18 -0.48 8.65 -3.32
N GLY A 19 0.55 8.17 -2.63
CA GLY A 19 1.31 7.01 -3.08
C GLY A 19 1.84 6.19 -1.93
N SER A 20 2.09 4.91 -2.18
CA SER A 20 2.76 4.06 -1.20
C SER A 20 4.26 4.31 -1.21
N LEU A 21 4.88 4.35 -0.04
CA LEU A 21 6.34 4.30 0.11
C LEU A 21 6.69 3.18 1.08
N GLU A 22 7.70 2.40 0.73
CA GLU A 22 8.09 1.26 1.55
C GLU A 22 9.60 1.07 1.62
N TYR A 23 10.06 0.75 2.83
CA TYR A 23 11.38 0.22 3.12
C TYR A 23 11.22 -1.25 3.50
N LYS A 24 11.77 -2.17 2.71
CA LYS A 24 11.70 -3.60 2.96
C LYS A 24 13.09 -4.23 2.93
N ASN A 25 13.39 -5.04 3.93
CA ASN A 25 14.66 -5.74 4.05
C ASN A 25 14.58 -7.20 3.59
N ASP A 26 13.52 -7.58 2.90
CA ASP A 26 13.34 -8.89 2.29
C ASP A 26 14.08 -9.03 0.95
N GLU A 27 13.97 -10.19 0.32
CA GLU A 27 14.61 -10.48 -0.97
C GLU A 27 14.16 -9.52 -2.08
N ILE A 28 12.88 -9.12 -2.08
CA ILE A 28 12.32 -8.18 -3.07
C ILE A 28 12.91 -6.78 -2.85
N GLY A 29 12.89 -6.28 -1.62
CA GLY A 29 13.47 -5.00 -1.26
C GLY A 29 14.96 -4.95 -1.60
N ARG A 30 15.73 -5.96 -1.23
CA ARG A 30 17.16 -6.06 -1.57
C ARG A 30 17.40 -6.13 -3.08
N GLY A 31 16.52 -6.79 -3.84
CA GLY A 31 16.59 -6.81 -5.30
C GLY A 31 16.37 -5.43 -5.94
N ILE A 32 15.47 -4.63 -5.39
CA ILE A 32 15.24 -3.25 -5.85
C ILE A 32 16.45 -2.37 -5.52
N GLU A 33 16.96 -2.43 -4.29
CA GLU A 33 18.14 -1.68 -3.85
C GLU A 33 19.36 -1.95 -4.73
N ALA A 34 19.62 -3.22 -5.02
CA ALA A 34 20.73 -3.64 -5.87
C ALA A 34 20.64 -3.04 -7.27
N ARG A 35 19.43 -2.94 -7.84
CA ARG A 35 19.20 -2.31 -9.14
C ARG A 35 19.38 -0.79 -9.11
N MET A 36 19.07 -0.16 -8.00
CA MET A 36 19.21 1.28 -7.80
C MET A 36 20.62 1.71 -7.37
N GLY A 37 21.50 0.74 -7.06
CA GLY A 37 22.83 1.01 -6.51
C GLY A 37 22.80 1.65 -5.11
N SER A 38 21.73 1.40 -4.36
CA SER A 38 21.52 1.92 -3.00
C SER A 38 21.36 0.77 -2.01
N ARG A 39 21.42 1.08 -0.73
CA ARG A 39 21.14 0.13 0.35
C ARG A 39 20.34 0.82 1.44
N ASN A 40 19.21 0.23 1.79
CA ASN A 40 18.45 0.63 2.95
C ASN A 40 19.05 -0.01 4.20
N GLU A 41 19.36 0.83 5.20
CA GLU A 41 19.85 0.39 6.51
C GLU A 41 18.78 0.59 7.61
N HIS A 42 17.58 1.08 7.24
CA HIS A 42 16.48 1.31 8.15
C HIS A 42 15.63 0.07 8.35
N ASP A 43 14.84 0.07 9.40
CA ASP A 43 13.82 -0.94 9.66
C ASP A 43 12.76 -0.98 8.55
N ASP A 44 12.09 -2.14 8.44
CA ASP A 44 10.93 -2.25 7.56
C ASP A 44 9.86 -1.24 7.96
N ALA A 45 9.40 -0.46 6.99
CA ALA A 45 8.41 0.58 7.21
C ALA A 45 7.52 0.78 5.98
N PHE A 46 6.26 1.11 6.21
CA PHE A 46 5.27 1.37 5.16
C PHE A 46 4.58 2.70 5.44
N TYR A 47 4.45 3.50 4.38
CA TYR A 47 3.88 4.84 4.45
C TYR A 47 2.87 5.07 3.34
N ILE A 48 1.97 6.01 3.59
CA ILE A 48 1.27 6.75 2.54
C ILE A 48 1.93 8.12 2.44
N ALA A 49 2.55 8.36 1.29
CA ALA A 49 3.06 9.67 0.91
C ALA A 49 1.94 10.49 0.28
N ARG A 50 1.90 11.78 0.61
CA ARG A 50 1.00 12.77 0.04
C ARG A 50 1.84 13.83 -0.66
N PHE A 51 1.62 13.98 -1.97
CA PHE A 51 2.32 14.94 -2.82
C PHE A 51 1.36 16.11 -3.13
N ASP A 52 1.76 17.31 -2.73
CA ASP A 52 1.05 18.53 -3.07
C ASP A 52 1.41 18.95 -4.51
N VAL A 53 0.55 18.60 -5.45
CA VAL A 53 0.78 18.84 -6.88
C VAL A 53 0.90 20.34 -7.20
N SER A 54 0.25 21.21 -6.41
CA SER A 54 0.29 22.66 -6.59
C SER A 54 1.69 23.26 -6.37
N LYS A 55 2.56 22.53 -5.66
CA LYS A 55 3.95 22.94 -5.41
C LYS A 55 4.93 22.49 -6.50
N ILE A 56 4.49 21.68 -7.45
CA ILE A 56 5.33 21.18 -8.53
C ILE A 56 5.37 22.23 -9.64
N ASP A 57 6.42 23.02 -9.72
CA ASP A 57 6.55 24.17 -10.62
C ASP A 57 7.71 24.08 -11.62
N ARG A 58 8.61 23.11 -11.46
CA ARG A 58 9.80 22.94 -12.33
C ARG A 58 10.30 21.49 -12.38
N VAL A 59 11.08 21.19 -13.39
CA VAL A 59 11.81 19.92 -13.50
C VAL A 59 12.98 19.90 -12.51
N GLY A 60 13.28 18.72 -11.96
CA GLY A 60 14.42 18.52 -11.06
C GLY A 60 14.17 18.96 -9.62
N MET A 61 12.91 19.10 -9.21
CA MET A 61 12.57 19.33 -7.81
C MET A 61 12.95 18.12 -6.95
N ASP A 62 13.40 18.41 -5.74
CA ASP A 62 13.55 17.40 -4.70
C ASP A 62 12.31 17.39 -3.81
N VAL A 63 11.61 16.26 -3.76
CA VAL A 63 10.33 16.13 -3.05
C VAL A 63 10.42 16.41 -1.56
N PHE A 64 11.60 16.24 -0.97
CA PHE A 64 11.85 16.49 0.45
C PHE A 64 12.28 17.94 0.69
N ALA A 65 13.34 18.39 0.00
CA ALA A 65 13.90 19.72 0.18
C ALA A 65 12.93 20.83 -0.24
N ASP A 66 12.15 20.60 -1.30
CA ASP A 66 11.15 21.56 -1.80
C ASP A 66 9.80 21.44 -1.06
N GLY A 67 9.67 20.53 -0.07
CA GLY A 67 8.47 20.39 0.75
C GLY A 67 7.23 19.97 -0.02
N VAL A 68 7.42 19.24 -1.13
CA VAL A 68 6.34 18.73 -1.99
C VAL A 68 5.64 17.54 -1.34
N MET A 69 6.36 16.74 -0.54
CA MET A 69 5.87 15.47 0.00
C MET A 69 5.86 15.47 1.52
N THR A 70 4.80 14.89 2.08
CA THR A 70 4.72 14.42 3.47
C THR A 70 4.32 12.95 3.49
N ALA A 71 4.62 12.22 4.56
CA ALA A 71 4.30 10.80 4.68
C ALA A 71 3.67 10.46 6.03
N CYS A 72 2.73 9.53 6.01
CA CYS A 72 2.06 8.98 7.18
C CYS A 72 2.43 7.51 7.32
N TYR A 73 2.98 7.11 8.46
CA TYR A 73 3.37 5.73 8.75
C TYR A 73 2.14 4.85 8.99
N LEU A 74 2.15 3.63 8.44
CA LEU A 74 1.08 2.66 8.58
C LEU A 74 1.53 1.47 9.44
N LYS A 75 1.29 1.56 10.75
CA LYS A 75 1.71 0.51 11.68
C LYS A 75 1.05 -0.84 11.39
N GLU A 76 -0.24 -0.87 11.04
CA GLU A 76 -0.95 -2.12 10.73
C GLU A 76 -0.30 -2.91 9.59
N VAL A 77 0.20 -2.21 8.55
CA VAL A 77 0.89 -2.88 7.42
C VAL A 77 2.20 -3.49 7.88
N VAL A 78 2.95 -2.79 8.74
CA VAL A 78 4.19 -3.30 9.32
C VAL A 78 3.94 -4.49 10.23
N ASP A 79 2.88 -4.43 11.05
CA ASP A 79 2.49 -5.54 11.94
C ASP A 79 2.14 -6.78 11.11
N ASP A 80 1.38 -6.63 10.02
CA ASP A 80 1.04 -7.72 9.10
C ASP A 80 2.30 -8.28 8.40
N TYR A 81 3.18 -7.39 7.93
CA TYR A 81 4.42 -7.77 7.28
C TYR A 81 5.34 -8.57 8.21
N LYS A 82 5.43 -8.19 9.48
CA LYS A 82 6.25 -8.85 10.50
C LYS A 82 5.55 -9.99 11.23
N ALA A 83 4.29 -10.30 10.90
CA ALA A 83 3.52 -11.32 11.58
C ALA A 83 4.18 -12.71 11.47
N VAL A 84 4.15 -13.45 12.56
CA VAL A 84 4.68 -14.83 12.66
C VAL A 84 3.61 -15.69 13.30
N LEU A 85 3.28 -16.81 12.65
CA LEU A 85 2.36 -17.81 13.21
C LEU A 85 2.98 -18.55 14.41
N PRO A 86 2.17 -19.18 15.27
CA PRO A 86 2.67 -19.95 16.40
C PRO A 86 3.64 -21.09 16.05
N ASP A 87 3.55 -21.62 14.83
CA ASP A 87 4.45 -22.64 14.28
C ASP A 87 5.76 -22.07 13.69
N GLY A 88 5.94 -20.74 13.76
CA GLY A 88 7.12 -20.05 13.27
C GLY A 88 7.09 -19.67 11.80
N ILE A 89 5.98 -19.89 11.08
CA ILE A 89 5.80 -19.40 9.70
C ILE A 89 5.77 -17.86 9.74
N LYS A 90 6.72 -17.25 9.04
CA LYS A 90 6.84 -15.79 8.94
C LYS A 90 5.91 -15.24 7.85
N HIS A 91 5.60 -13.96 7.96
CA HIS A 91 4.78 -13.22 7.00
C HIS A 91 3.39 -13.85 6.80
N HIS A 92 2.69 -14.08 7.89
CA HIS A 92 1.32 -14.61 7.84
C HIS A 92 0.40 -13.74 6.97
N LEU A 93 0.42 -12.43 7.21
CA LEU A 93 -0.23 -11.42 6.36
C LEU A 93 0.85 -10.59 5.64
N GLY A 94 1.97 -11.22 5.31
CA GLY A 94 3.13 -10.55 4.71
C GLY A 94 2.80 -9.91 3.39
N CYS A 95 3.20 -8.66 3.28
CA CYS A 95 2.91 -7.78 2.17
C CYS A 95 4.02 -7.88 1.12
N SER A 96 3.66 -8.22 -0.12
CA SER A 96 4.60 -8.16 -1.24
C SER A 96 4.95 -6.72 -1.64
N GLY A 97 4.13 -5.76 -1.23
CA GLY A 97 4.19 -4.33 -1.46
C GLY A 97 2.77 -3.75 -1.36
N ILE A 98 2.66 -2.46 -1.10
CA ILE A 98 1.39 -1.75 -1.25
C ILE A 98 1.31 -1.26 -2.69
N ASP A 99 0.64 -2.03 -3.55
CA ASP A 99 0.54 -1.73 -4.98
C ASP A 99 -0.91 -1.37 -5.40
N GLY A 100 -1.84 -1.28 -4.44
CA GLY A 100 -3.22 -0.86 -4.68
C GLY A 100 -3.62 0.30 -3.79
N LEU A 101 -3.98 1.44 -4.41
CA LEU A 101 -4.56 2.60 -3.75
C LEU A 101 -5.76 3.11 -4.53
N THR A 102 -6.83 3.50 -3.83
CA THR A 102 -7.94 4.26 -4.41
C THR A 102 -8.69 5.03 -3.34
N PHE A 103 -9.50 6.00 -3.76
CA PHE A 103 -10.42 6.73 -2.89
C PHE A 103 -11.85 6.33 -3.21
N ALA A 104 -12.56 5.79 -2.22
CA ALA A 104 -13.92 5.32 -2.37
C ALA A 104 -14.74 5.58 -1.09
N PRO A 105 -16.08 5.65 -1.19
CA PRO A 105 -16.95 5.57 -0.02
C PRO A 105 -16.73 4.27 0.75
N LEU A 106 -17.14 4.23 2.01
CA LEU A 106 -17.13 2.98 2.78
C LEU A 106 -17.93 1.89 2.07
N TYR A 107 -17.48 0.66 2.19
CA TYR A 107 -18.19 -0.49 1.64
C TYR A 107 -19.65 -0.51 2.11
N GLY A 108 -20.58 -0.57 1.16
CA GLY A 108 -22.03 -0.51 1.43
C GLY A 108 -22.62 0.90 1.63
N ALA A 109 -21.80 1.95 1.62
CA ALA A 109 -22.31 3.32 1.65
C ALA A 109 -22.81 3.79 0.28
N GLN A 110 -23.50 4.94 0.25
CA GLN A 110 -23.94 5.56 -1.00
C GLN A 110 -22.71 6.11 -1.77
N ARG A 111 -22.80 6.14 -3.10
CA ARG A 111 -21.69 6.53 -3.99
C ARG A 111 -21.19 7.96 -3.81
N ASP A 112 -22.05 8.85 -3.39
CA ASP A 112 -21.79 10.27 -3.12
C ASP A 112 -21.39 10.54 -1.66
N SER A 113 -21.22 9.47 -0.86
CA SER A 113 -20.74 9.61 0.50
C SER A 113 -19.28 10.00 0.55
N ARG A 114 -18.84 10.49 1.71
CA ARG A 114 -17.44 10.79 2.00
C ARG A 114 -16.51 9.64 1.57
N LYS A 115 -15.42 9.98 0.90
CA LYS A 115 -14.40 9.03 0.48
C LYS A 115 -13.37 8.79 1.57
N TYR A 116 -12.85 7.57 1.58
CA TYR A 116 -11.77 7.07 2.42
C TYR A 116 -10.64 6.59 1.52
N LEU A 117 -9.42 6.57 2.05
CA LEU A 117 -8.29 5.95 1.35
C LEU A 117 -8.31 4.44 1.60
N TYR A 118 -8.38 3.69 0.52
CA TYR A 118 -8.21 2.24 0.53
C TYR A 118 -6.78 1.88 0.11
N VAL A 119 -6.16 1.02 0.90
CA VAL A 119 -4.80 0.51 0.72
C VAL A 119 -4.88 -0.99 0.59
N ALA A 120 -4.42 -1.54 -0.51
CA ALA A 120 -4.51 -2.97 -0.77
C ALA A 120 -3.13 -3.61 -0.97
N TYR A 121 -2.96 -4.78 -0.39
CA TYR A 121 -1.78 -5.62 -0.53
C TYR A 121 -2.16 -7.10 -0.41
N GLY A 122 -1.28 -7.97 -0.87
CA GLY A 122 -1.45 -9.41 -0.78
C GLY A 122 -0.39 -10.08 0.07
N VAL A 123 -0.58 -11.36 0.29
CA VAL A 123 0.37 -12.25 0.92
C VAL A 123 1.23 -12.92 -0.17
N TYR A 124 2.49 -13.24 0.14
CA TYR A 124 3.40 -13.88 -0.81
C TYR A 124 2.84 -15.18 -1.40
N GLY A 125 3.13 -15.41 -2.67
CA GLY A 125 2.57 -16.47 -3.50
C GLY A 125 3.13 -17.87 -3.26
N ASP A 126 3.39 -18.27 -2.00
CA ASP A 126 3.82 -19.63 -1.67
C ASP A 126 2.67 -20.62 -1.90
N VAL A 127 2.86 -21.55 -2.84
CA VAL A 127 1.85 -22.54 -3.23
C VAL A 127 1.62 -23.63 -2.15
N ASN A 128 2.51 -23.74 -1.18
CA ASN A 128 2.40 -24.71 -0.09
C ASN A 128 1.61 -24.18 1.11
N ARG A 129 1.37 -22.88 1.18
CA ARG A 129 0.58 -22.24 2.25
C ARG A 129 -0.91 -22.38 1.97
N GLN A 130 -1.72 -22.33 3.04
CA GLN A 130 -3.19 -22.38 2.96
C GLN A 130 -3.86 -21.10 3.46
N ASP A 131 -3.08 -20.13 3.93
CA ASP A 131 -3.53 -18.88 4.54
C ASP A 131 -3.30 -17.65 3.66
N ASN A 132 -2.83 -17.82 2.42
CA ASN A 132 -2.44 -16.76 1.49
C ASN A 132 -3.35 -16.63 0.25
N ASP A 133 -4.63 -17.01 0.40
CA ASP A 133 -5.62 -16.94 -0.69
C ASP A 133 -6.49 -15.68 -0.62
N TYR A 134 -6.17 -14.77 0.30
CA TYR A 134 -6.87 -13.50 0.50
C TYR A 134 -5.93 -12.32 0.25
N GLN A 135 -6.50 -11.25 -0.31
CA GLN A 135 -5.88 -9.94 -0.32
C GLN A 135 -6.38 -9.14 0.88
N VAL A 136 -5.52 -8.31 1.45
CA VAL A 136 -5.86 -7.43 2.55
C VAL A 136 -6.16 -6.04 2.02
N ILE A 137 -7.27 -5.47 2.45
CA ILE A 137 -7.68 -4.11 2.10
C ILE A 137 -7.89 -3.34 3.41
N LEU A 138 -7.08 -2.32 3.63
CA LEU A 138 -7.20 -1.40 4.75
C LEU A 138 -7.90 -0.13 4.30
N CYS A 139 -8.79 0.37 5.12
CA CYS A 139 -9.51 1.62 4.89
C CYS A 139 -9.09 2.65 5.94
N TYR A 140 -8.62 3.81 5.49
CA TYR A 140 -8.17 4.91 6.36
C TYR A 140 -9.00 6.16 6.13
N ASP A 141 -9.27 6.89 7.21
CA ASP A 141 -9.78 8.24 7.12
C ASP A 141 -8.71 9.17 6.53
N VAL A 142 -9.06 9.89 5.46
CA VAL A 142 -8.13 10.78 4.78
C VAL A 142 -7.67 11.93 5.69
N ASP A 143 -8.55 12.40 6.60
CA ASP A 143 -8.18 13.46 7.54
C ASP A 143 -7.17 12.96 8.59
N ASP A 144 -7.24 11.69 8.97
CA ASP A 144 -6.22 11.09 9.83
C ASP A 144 -4.87 10.96 9.09
N ILE A 145 -4.88 10.53 7.83
CA ILE A 145 -3.65 10.54 7.00
C ILE A 145 -3.03 11.94 6.96
N LYS A 146 -3.83 12.97 6.67
CA LYS A 146 -3.38 14.38 6.65
C LYS A 146 -2.82 14.85 7.99
N ARG A 147 -3.50 14.50 9.08
CA ARG A 147 -3.12 14.91 10.44
C ARG A 147 -1.77 14.35 10.89
N PHE A 148 -1.47 13.11 10.52
CA PHE A 148 -0.24 12.42 10.91
C PHE A 148 0.87 12.51 9.87
N ALA A 149 0.59 12.97 8.65
CA ALA A 149 1.60 13.12 7.61
C ALA A 149 2.61 14.21 7.99
N GLN A 150 3.89 13.86 7.94
CA GLN A 150 5.01 14.74 8.24
C GLN A 150 6.07 14.65 7.12
N PRO A 151 6.97 15.66 7.00
CA PRO A 151 8.14 15.52 6.13
C PRO A 151 8.92 14.24 6.48
N LEU A 152 9.25 13.46 5.47
CA LEU A 152 10.00 12.21 5.64
C LEU A 152 11.48 12.47 5.37
N ASP A 153 12.31 12.33 6.40
CA ASP A 153 13.76 12.31 6.25
C ASP A 153 14.21 10.90 5.84
N GLN A 154 14.96 10.79 4.75
CA GLN A 154 15.42 9.49 4.27
C GLN A 154 16.56 8.91 5.11
N ASP A 155 17.31 9.74 5.81
CA ASP A 155 18.41 9.31 6.68
C ASP A 155 17.87 8.88 8.06
N VAL A 156 16.73 9.47 8.50
CA VAL A 156 16.07 9.16 9.77
C VAL A 156 14.55 9.11 9.56
N PRO A 157 14.02 8.04 8.94
CA PRO A 157 12.60 7.92 8.69
C PRO A 157 11.79 7.89 10.00
N HIS A 158 10.78 8.75 10.10
CA HIS A 158 9.91 8.78 11.29
C HIS A 158 8.89 7.63 11.27
N HIS A 159 8.38 7.27 12.46
CA HIS A 159 7.29 6.32 12.62
C HIS A 159 6.01 6.99 13.16
N VAL A 160 5.82 8.26 12.83
CA VAL A 160 4.59 8.99 13.17
C VAL A 160 3.52 8.65 12.14
N GLY A 161 2.37 8.14 12.60
CA GLY A 161 1.32 7.72 11.70
C GLY A 161 0.11 7.11 12.41
N ILE A 162 -0.54 6.18 11.77
CA ILE A 162 -1.79 5.56 12.21
C ILE A 162 -1.52 4.13 12.66
N ASP A 163 -1.92 3.82 13.90
CA ASP A 163 -1.74 2.49 14.49
C ASP A 163 -2.71 1.46 13.88
N LYS A 164 -3.98 1.85 13.67
CA LYS A 164 -5.04 0.96 13.18
C LYS A 164 -5.86 1.61 12.08
N PRO A 165 -6.22 0.86 11.02
CA PRO A 165 -7.14 1.34 10.01
C PRO A 165 -8.55 1.53 10.58
N TYR A 166 -9.37 2.32 9.90
CA TYR A 166 -10.80 2.41 10.20
C TYR A 166 -11.52 1.08 9.96
N GLN A 167 -11.15 0.38 8.88
CA GLN A 167 -11.62 -0.97 8.57
C GLN A 167 -10.47 -1.81 7.99
N LYS A 168 -10.52 -3.12 8.24
CA LYS A 168 -9.66 -4.14 7.62
C LYS A 168 -10.54 -5.21 7.00
N LEU A 169 -10.45 -5.35 5.70
CA LEU A 169 -11.25 -6.26 4.89
C LEU A 169 -10.36 -7.30 4.23
N PHE A 170 -10.93 -8.47 3.94
CA PHE A 170 -10.24 -9.57 3.26
C PHE A 170 -11.02 -9.93 1.99
N ALA A 171 -10.37 -9.81 0.83
CA ALA A 171 -10.93 -10.20 -0.45
C ALA A 171 -10.38 -11.58 -0.85
N TYR A 172 -11.26 -12.56 -1.01
CA TYR A 172 -10.86 -13.89 -1.48
C TYR A 172 -10.63 -13.87 -2.99
N THR A 173 -9.39 -14.01 -3.39
CA THR A 173 -8.99 -14.04 -4.81
C THR A 173 -8.35 -15.37 -5.20
N GLY A 174 -8.13 -16.26 -4.25
CA GLY A 174 -7.18 -17.34 -4.38
C GLY A 174 -5.74 -16.83 -4.27
N ASN A 175 -4.80 -17.73 -4.39
CA ASN A 175 -3.38 -17.41 -4.32
C ASN A 175 -2.93 -16.54 -5.51
N THR A 176 -2.24 -15.45 -5.22
CA THR A 176 -1.62 -14.58 -6.23
C THR A 176 -0.09 -14.66 -6.13
N THR A 177 0.62 -14.34 -7.21
CA THR A 177 2.10 -14.39 -7.17
C THR A 177 2.69 -13.23 -6.35
N TYR A 178 2.15 -12.01 -6.51
CA TYR A 178 2.67 -10.79 -5.86
C TYR A 178 1.58 -9.95 -5.18
N GLY A 179 0.39 -10.52 -4.97
CA GLY A 179 -0.72 -9.80 -4.36
C GLY A 179 -1.44 -8.85 -5.32
N VAL A 180 -2.05 -7.83 -4.73
CA VAL A 180 -2.72 -6.74 -5.48
C VAL A 180 -1.67 -5.90 -6.18
N GLN A 181 -1.94 -5.56 -7.44
CA GLN A 181 -1.05 -4.74 -8.27
C GLN A 181 -1.68 -3.41 -8.69
N ASN A 182 -2.98 -3.30 -8.53
CA ASN A 182 -3.70 -2.04 -8.75
C ASN A 182 -5.10 -2.14 -8.13
N MET A 183 -5.62 -1.01 -7.72
CA MET A 183 -6.99 -0.88 -7.24
C MET A 183 -7.57 0.46 -7.69
N GLU A 184 -8.80 0.43 -8.21
CA GLU A 184 -9.48 1.64 -8.69
C GLU A 184 -10.97 1.60 -8.34
N TYR A 185 -11.49 2.74 -7.90
CA TYR A 185 -12.92 2.94 -7.69
C TYR A 185 -13.56 3.57 -8.91
N ASP A 186 -14.57 2.92 -9.48
CA ASP A 186 -15.41 3.48 -10.54
C ASP A 186 -16.63 4.20 -9.94
N PRO A 187 -16.66 5.53 -9.96
CA PRO A 187 -17.78 6.30 -9.40
C PRO A 187 -19.07 6.11 -10.21
N THR A 188 -18.99 5.65 -11.46
CA THR A 188 -20.16 5.42 -12.32
C THR A 188 -20.94 4.19 -11.86
N THR A 189 -20.25 3.09 -11.60
CA THR A 189 -20.87 1.84 -11.15
C THR A 189 -20.93 1.70 -9.64
N GLY A 190 -20.03 2.38 -8.91
CA GLY A 190 -19.84 2.21 -7.47
C GLY A 190 -18.98 0.99 -7.11
N ASN A 191 -18.35 0.38 -8.09
CA ASN A 191 -17.51 -0.79 -7.91
C ASN A 191 -16.05 -0.42 -7.64
N VAL A 192 -15.35 -1.30 -6.95
CA VAL A 192 -13.89 -1.27 -6.83
C VAL A 192 -13.32 -2.39 -7.70
N LEU A 193 -12.44 -2.02 -8.63
CA LEU A 193 -11.70 -2.96 -9.47
C LEU A 193 -10.38 -3.28 -8.80
N LEU A 194 -10.07 -4.57 -8.69
CA LEU A 194 -8.87 -5.08 -8.05
C LEU A 194 -8.10 -5.94 -9.05
N ALA A 195 -6.94 -5.48 -9.48
CA ALA A 195 -6.05 -6.23 -10.34
C ALA A 195 -5.01 -6.99 -9.51
N VAL A 196 -4.76 -8.25 -9.86
CA VAL A 196 -3.79 -9.12 -9.17
C VAL A 196 -2.96 -9.92 -10.17
N TYR A 197 -1.75 -10.30 -9.78
CA TYR A 197 -1.02 -11.29 -10.55
C TYR A 197 -1.58 -12.70 -10.30
N VAL A 198 -1.83 -13.42 -11.39
CA VAL A 198 -2.32 -14.80 -11.32
C VAL A 198 -1.33 -15.68 -10.54
N GLY A 199 -1.85 -16.42 -9.58
CA GLY A 199 -1.09 -17.34 -8.75
C GLY A 199 -0.83 -18.68 -9.44
N LYS A 200 -0.08 -19.53 -8.77
CA LYS A 200 0.39 -20.82 -9.30
C LYS A 200 -0.24 -22.04 -8.60
N LYS A 201 -1.14 -21.85 -7.64
CA LYS A 201 -1.84 -22.97 -7.00
C LYS A 201 -2.84 -23.59 -7.98
N PRO A 202 -2.68 -24.87 -8.35
CA PRO A 202 -3.56 -25.49 -9.35
C PRO A 202 -5.02 -25.66 -8.88
N GLN A 203 -5.23 -25.75 -7.55
CA GLN A 203 -6.57 -25.87 -6.96
C GLN A 203 -7.32 -24.53 -6.85
N PHE A 204 -6.65 -23.41 -7.06
CA PHE A 204 -7.23 -22.06 -7.00
C PHE A 204 -6.90 -21.26 -8.26
N PRO A 205 -7.48 -21.61 -9.40
CA PRO A 205 -7.32 -20.80 -10.60
C PRO A 205 -7.98 -19.43 -10.32
N ASN A 206 -7.16 -18.39 -10.18
CA ASN A 206 -7.66 -17.05 -9.96
C ASN A 206 -7.68 -16.24 -11.26
N LEU A 207 -8.54 -15.23 -11.27
CA LEU A 207 -8.63 -14.28 -12.38
C LEU A 207 -7.62 -13.14 -12.16
N PRO A 208 -7.19 -12.45 -13.24
CA PRO A 208 -6.29 -11.29 -13.09
C PRO A 208 -7.02 -10.03 -12.57
N MET A 209 -8.36 -10.04 -12.54
CA MET A 209 -9.18 -8.91 -12.09
C MET A 209 -10.41 -9.41 -11.34
N TYR A 210 -10.74 -8.68 -10.28
CA TYR A 210 -11.95 -8.84 -9.45
C TYR A 210 -12.69 -7.51 -9.36
N VAL A 211 -14.02 -7.60 -9.20
CA VAL A 211 -14.91 -6.44 -9.08
C VAL A 211 -15.81 -6.63 -7.87
#